data_829435f7cc1b1c54a79bcb959fc7b8bc
#
_entry.id   829435f7cc1b1c54a79bcb959fc7b8bc
#
_cell.length_a   1.000
_cell.length_b   1.000
_cell.length_c   1.000
_cell.angle_alpha   90.00
_cell.angle_beta   90.00
_cell.angle_gamma   90.00
#
_symmetry.space_group_name_H-M   'P 1'
#
loop_
_entity.id
_entity.type
_entity.pdbx_description
1 polymer ?
#
loop_
_entity_poly.entity_id
_entity_poly.type
_entity_poly.pdbx_seq_one_letter_code
_entity_poly.pdbx_strand_id
1 'polypeptide(L)'
;MDIGFVGNPNIGSVVLNQFKDSQEFQDFANAFNEQDRIFIISSIFGGTGAAGFPIILKNIRNAPNIQNANARGFLQNAKIGALTVLPYFNIQADEKSPIQRSHFIAKTRAALYYYKDNITGNNFVNALYYIGDDYIGEAYPNDPGNRGQKK
;
A
#
# COMPACT_ATOMS: atom_id res chain seq x y z
N MET A 1 8.27 11.94 -6.89
CA MET A 1 9.11 10.74 -6.56
C MET A 1 9.26 9.98 -7.86
N ASP A 2 10.46 9.94 -8.42
CA ASP A 2 10.71 9.41 -9.78
C ASP A 2 10.80 7.88 -9.81
N ILE A 3 11.06 7.26 -8.66
CA ILE A 3 11.09 5.80 -8.44
C ILE A 3 10.43 5.49 -7.10
N GLY A 4 9.86 4.29 -6.99
CA GLY A 4 9.26 3.83 -5.73
C GLY A 4 10.32 3.47 -4.67
N PHE A 5 9.92 2.82 -3.60
CA PHE A 5 10.80 2.49 -2.46
C PHE A 5 11.66 1.23 -2.69
N VAL A 6 11.79 0.78 -3.93
CA VAL A 6 12.68 -0.32 -4.37
C VAL A 6 12.60 -1.54 -3.44
N GLY A 7 11.38 -2.01 -3.19
CA GLY A 7 11.12 -3.17 -2.33
C GLY A 7 11.41 -2.96 -0.82
N ASN A 8 11.59 -1.71 -0.37
CA ASN A 8 11.80 -1.40 1.04
C ASN A 8 10.57 -0.72 1.69
N PRO A 9 9.66 -1.48 2.30
CA PRO A 9 8.46 -0.93 2.91
C PRO A 9 8.75 -0.06 4.16
N ASN A 10 9.86 -0.28 4.86
CA ASN A 10 10.20 0.52 6.04
C ASN A 10 10.48 1.98 5.67
N ILE A 11 11.26 2.20 4.62
CA ILE A 11 11.50 3.55 4.08
C ILE A 11 10.18 4.15 3.58
N GLY A 12 9.38 3.36 2.85
CA GLY A 12 8.06 3.77 2.40
C GLY A 12 7.17 4.22 3.54
N SER A 13 7.18 3.52 4.65
CA SER A 13 6.38 3.85 5.83
C SER A 13 6.74 5.21 6.43
N VAL A 14 8.01 5.52 6.55
CA VAL A 14 8.47 6.81 7.09
C VAL A 14 8.06 7.97 6.19
N VAL A 15 8.29 7.84 4.88
CA VAL A 15 7.98 8.90 3.92
C VAL A 15 6.47 9.12 3.79
N LEU A 16 5.70 8.04 3.63
CA LEU A 16 4.24 8.14 3.43
C LEU A 16 3.49 8.58 4.70
N ASN A 17 4.07 8.40 5.87
CA ASN A 17 3.43 8.90 7.10
C ASN A 17 3.37 10.44 7.15
N GLN A 18 4.22 11.14 6.40
CA GLN A 18 4.18 12.60 6.28
C GLN A 18 2.99 13.08 5.44
N PHE A 19 2.39 12.22 4.61
CA PHE A 19 1.26 12.56 3.75
C PHE A 19 0.04 13.06 4.55
N LYS A 20 -0.15 12.62 5.77
CA LYS A 20 -1.25 13.07 6.65
C LYS A 20 -1.25 14.59 6.91
N ASP A 21 -0.09 15.25 6.74
CA ASP A 21 0.11 16.67 6.99
C ASP A 21 0.10 17.50 5.68
N SER A 22 -0.09 16.83 4.54
CA SER A 22 -0.04 17.48 3.24
C SER A 22 -1.34 18.21 2.88
N GLN A 23 -1.23 19.22 2.02
CA GLN A 23 -2.39 19.95 1.50
C GLN A 23 -3.30 19.04 0.68
N GLU A 24 -2.73 18.11 -0.08
CA GLU A 24 -3.47 17.15 -0.88
C GLU A 24 -4.37 16.26 -0.02
N PHE A 25 -3.93 15.88 1.17
CA PHE A 25 -4.76 15.11 2.10
C PHE A 25 -5.89 15.96 2.71
N GLN A 26 -5.64 17.25 2.98
CA GLN A 26 -6.67 18.19 3.40
C GLN A 26 -7.72 18.38 2.29
N ASP A 27 -7.29 18.58 1.05
CA ASP A 27 -8.17 18.79 -0.09
C ASP A 27 -9.02 17.56 -0.38
N PHE A 28 -8.41 16.36 -0.32
CA PHE A 28 -9.13 15.09 -0.39
C PHE A 28 -10.19 14.99 0.70
N ALA A 29 -9.82 15.29 1.96
CA ALA A 29 -10.74 15.21 3.07
C ALA A 29 -11.91 16.19 2.93
N ASN A 30 -11.65 17.42 2.50
CA ASN A 30 -12.68 18.44 2.32
C ASN A 30 -13.66 18.13 1.17
N ALA A 31 -13.20 17.39 0.17
CA ALA A 31 -14.03 16.93 -0.95
C ALA A 31 -14.90 15.70 -0.59
N PHE A 32 -14.53 14.97 0.47
CA PHE A 32 -15.17 13.72 0.86
C PHE A 32 -16.47 13.97 1.65
N ASN A 33 -17.53 13.24 1.32
CA ASN A 33 -18.83 13.35 1.97
C ASN A 33 -19.36 12.01 2.48
N GLU A 34 -20.47 12.01 3.21
CA GLU A 34 -21.04 10.83 3.87
C GLU A 34 -21.43 9.70 2.90
N GLN A 35 -21.80 10.04 1.66
CA GLN A 35 -22.21 9.07 0.64
C GLN A 35 -21.03 8.43 -0.09
N ASP A 36 -19.85 9.00 0.03
CA ASP A 36 -18.66 8.50 -0.65
C ASP A 36 -18.16 7.18 -0.06
N ARG A 37 -17.47 6.42 -0.88
CA ARG A 37 -16.84 5.16 -0.54
C ARG A 37 -15.38 5.20 -0.96
N ILE A 38 -14.53 4.54 -0.21
CA ILE A 38 -13.11 4.41 -0.52
C ILE A 38 -12.85 2.97 -0.92
N PHE A 39 -12.13 2.78 -2.04
CA PHE A 39 -11.63 1.48 -2.42
C PHE A 39 -10.14 1.59 -2.74
N ILE A 40 -9.31 0.89 -1.95
CA ILE A 40 -7.84 0.95 -2.05
C ILE A 40 -7.34 -0.29 -2.77
N ILE A 41 -6.60 -0.10 -3.85
CA ILE A 41 -5.95 -1.19 -4.60
C ILE A 41 -4.45 -1.04 -4.45
N SER A 42 -3.78 -2.09 -3.97
CA SER A 42 -2.32 -2.08 -3.79
C SER A 42 -1.71 -3.47 -3.95
N SER A 43 -0.43 -3.53 -4.31
CA SER A 43 0.34 -4.77 -4.22
C SER A 43 0.98 -4.92 -2.84
N ILE A 44 1.06 -6.17 -2.34
CA ILE A 44 1.70 -6.46 -1.05
C ILE A 44 3.20 -6.74 -1.16
N PHE A 45 3.68 -7.00 -2.35
CA PHE A 45 5.05 -7.44 -2.60
C PHE A 45 6.03 -6.31 -2.95
N GLY A 46 5.52 -5.12 -3.27
CA GLY A 46 6.32 -3.93 -3.55
C GLY A 46 6.56 -3.08 -2.30
N GLY A 47 7.62 -2.27 -2.30
CA GLY A 47 7.91 -1.35 -1.19
C GLY A 47 6.84 -0.27 -1.01
N THR A 48 6.31 0.26 -2.10
CA THR A 48 5.31 1.35 -2.07
C THR A 48 3.93 0.84 -1.65
N GLY A 49 3.44 -0.22 -2.28
CA GLY A 49 2.09 -0.75 -1.99
C GLY A 49 2.00 -1.34 -0.59
N ALA A 50 2.99 -2.16 -0.20
CA ALA A 50 3.01 -2.79 1.12
C ALA A 50 3.10 -1.79 2.28
N ALA A 51 3.78 -0.65 2.08
CA ALA A 51 3.86 0.42 3.06
C ALA A 51 2.66 1.38 2.99
N GLY A 52 2.26 1.74 1.77
CA GLY A 52 1.26 2.79 1.54
C GLY A 52 -0.13 2.41 2.01
N PHE A 53 -0.56 1.19 1.72
CA PHE A 53 -1.91 0.75 2.08
C PHE A 53 -2.21 0.91 3.58
N PRO A 54 -1.44 0.32 4.51
CA PRO A 54 -1.75 0.44 5.93
C PRO A 54 -1.62 1.86 6.46
N ILE A 55 -0.70 2.67 5.92
CA ILE A 55 -0.48 4.04 6.36
C ILE A 55 -1.62 4.96 5.91
N ILE A 56 -1.99 4.88 4.64
CA ILE A 56 -3.11 5.67 4.11
C ILE A 56 -4.39 5.30 4.85
N LEU A 57 -4.65 4.02 5.05
CA LEU A 57 -5.79 3.53 5.79
C LEU A 57 -5.83 4.07 7.23
N LYS A 58 -4.70 4.02 7.94
CA LYS A 58 -4.55 4.57 9.28
C LYS A 58 -4.78 6.09 9.30
N ASN A 59 -4.24 6.81 8.32
CA ASN A 59 -4.41 8.26 8.23
C ASN A 59 -5.89 8.63 7.96
N ILE A 60 -6.58 7.88 7.13
CA ILE A 60 -8.02 8.06 6.89
C ILE A 60 -8.81 7.81 8.18
N ARG A 61 -8.58 6.69 8.86
CA ARG A 61 -9.32 6.33 10.07
C ARG A 61 -9.06 7.27 11.26
N ASN A 62 -7.84 7.72 11.41
CA ASN A 62 -7.48 8.63 12.49
C ASN A 62 -7.76 10.09 12.11
N ALA A 63 -7.59 10.46 10.85
CA ALA A 63 -7.73 11.82 10.30
C ALA A 63 -7.21 12.91 11.27
N PRO A 64 -6.00 12.78 11.85
CA PRO A 64 -5.58 13.53 13.05
C PRO A 64 -5.48 15.02 12.77
N ASN A 65 -5.15 15.40 11.54
CA ASN A 65 -4.85 16.78 11.18
C ASN A 65 -5.89 17.41 10.25
N ILE A 66 -7.06 16.78 10.08
CA ILE A 66 -8.14 17.35 9.30
C ILE A 66 -8.83 18.46 10.11
N GLN A 67 -8.74 19.69 9.62
CA GLN A 67 -9.25 20.88 10.30
C GLN A 67 -10.78 20.93 10.30
N ASN A 68 -11.39 20.57 9.17
CA ASN A 68 -12.84 20.53 9.05
C ASN A 68 -13.42 19.33 9.83
N ALA A 69 -14.15 19.60 10.90
CA ALA A 69 -14.70 18.57 11.79
C ALA A 69 -15.69 17.63 11.09
N ASN A 70 -16.51 18.13 10.15
CA ASN A 70 -17.44 17.30 9.39
C ASN A 70 -16.68 16.36 8.43
N ALA A 71 -15.73 16.89 7.68
CA ALA A 71 -14.88 16.11 6.79
C ALA A 71 -14.12 15.01 7.56
N ARG A 72 -13.57 15.35 8.71
CA ARG A 72 -12.93 14.38 9.61
C ARG A 72 -13.90 13.27 10.02
N GLY A 73 -15.10 13.61 10.44
CA GLY A 73 -16.13 12.64 10.83
C GLY A 73 -16.54 11.73 9.68
N PHE A 74 -16.71 12.25 8.46
CA PHE A 74 -17.02 11.44 7.28
C PHE A 74 -15.91 10.46 6.93
N LEU A 75 -14.63 10.90 6.97
CA LEU A 75 -13.49 10.03 6.72
C LEU A 75 -13.34 8.91 7.76
N GLN A 76 -13.46 9.25 9.04
CA GLN A 76 -13.34 8.26 10.13
C GLN A 76 -14.41 7.16 10.03
N ASN A 77 -15.61 7.51 9.55
CA ASN A 77 -16.73 6.59 9.41
C ASN A 77 -16.92 6.04 7.98
N ALA A 78 -16.04 6.40 7.05
CA ALA A 78 -16.14 5.99 5.65
C ALA A 78 -16.23 4.47 5.49
N LYS A 79 -17.03 4.02 4.52
CA LYS A 79 -17.01 2.63 4.09
C LYS A 79 -15.78 2.40 3.21
N ILE A 80 -14.88 1.52 3.66
CA ILE A 80 -13.60 1.25 3.01
C ILE A 80 -13.53 -0.21 2.60
N GLY A 81 -13.37 -0.46 1.30
CA GLY A 81 -12.96 -1.72 0.74
C GLY A 81 -11.49 -1.68 0.33
N ALA A 82 -10.84 -2.82 0.29
CA ALA A 82 -9.49 -2.91 -0.22
C ALA A 82 -9.27 -4.20 -1.03
N LEU A 83 -8.40 -4.11 -2.05
CA LEU A 83 -7.89 -5.23 -2.81
C LEU A 83 -6.37 -5.25 -2.73
N THR A 84 -5.83 -6.36 -2.28
CA THR A 84 -4.39 -6.59 -2.19
C THR A 84 -3.96 -7.60 -3.23
N VAL A 85 -3.08 -7.17 -4.14
CA VAL A 85 -2.49 -8.05 -5.16
C VAL A 85 -1.31 -8.80 -4.54
N LEU A 86 -1.42 -10.13 -4.50
CA LEU A 86 -0.36 -11.04 -4.06
C LEU A 86 0.67 -11.25 -5.19
N PRO A 87 1.85 -11.81 -4.91
CA PRO A 87 2.78 -12.21 -5.96
C PRO A 87 2.11 -13.14 -6.98
N TYR A 88 2.18 -12.77 -8.23
CA TYR A 88 1.59 -13.51 -9.36
C TYR A 88 2.60 -13.81 -10.47
N PHE A 89 3.87 -13.52 -10.24
CA PHE A 89 4.95 -13.74 -11.21
C PHE A 89 6.25 -14.16 -10.52
N ASN A 90 7.13 -14.78 -11.29
CA ASN A 90 8.49 -15.10 -10.86
C ASN A 90 9.46 -14.03 -11.37
N ILE A 91 10.53 -13.78 -10.61
CA ILE A 91 11.65 -12.93 -11.00
C ILE A 91 12.92 -13.75 -11.13
N GLN A 92 13.72 -13.42 -12.14
CA GLN A 92 15.03 -14.04 -12.34
C GLN A 92 15.95 -13.72 -11.16
N ALA A 93 16.75 -14.70 -10.78
CA ALA A 93 17.77 -14.47 -9.77
C ALA A 93 18.84 -13.51 -10.32
N ASP A 94 19.09 -12.43 -9.58
CA ASP A 94 20.15 -11.48 -9.84
C ASP A 94 20.82 -11.12 -8.52
N GLU A 95 22.06 -11.56 -8.34
CA GLU A 95 22.82 -11.33 -7.11
C GLU A 95 23.09 -9.85 -6.85
N LYS A 96 23.07 -9.02 -7.89
CA LYS A 96 23.29 -7.57 -7.79
C LYS A 96 22.02 -6.78 -7.51
N SER A 97 20.85 -7.41 -7.66
CA SER A 97 19.58 -6.76 -7.39
C SER A 97 19.24 -6.77 -5.90
N PRO A 98 18.76 -5.65 -5.34
CA PRO A 98 18.23 -5.60 -3.98
C PRO A 98 16.93 -6.40 -3.83
N ILE A 99 16.31 -6.81 -4.94
CA ILE A 99 15.06 -7.58 -4.97
C ILE A 99 15.40 -9.03 -5.28
N GLN A 100 15.33 -9.89 -4.29
CA GLN A 100 15.55 -11.33 -4.45
C GLN A 100 14.24 -12.10 -4.21
N ARG A 101 14.05 -13.20 -4.96
CA ARG A 101 12.84 -14.03 -4.87
C ARG A 101 12.54 -14.51 -3.45
N SER A 102 13.56 -14.95 -2.73
CA SER A 102 13.39 -15.41 -1.33
C SER A 102 12.88 -14.31 -0.42
N HIS A 103 13.40 -13.09 -0.57
CA HIS A 103 12.96 -11.92 0.18
C HIS A 103 11.57 -11.47 -0.24
N PHE A 104 11.20 -11.64 -1.50
CA PHE A 104 9.91 -11.30 -2.05
C PHE A 104 8.77 -12.07 -1.34
N ILE A 105 8.90 -13.40 -1.25
CA ILE A 105 7.92 -14.24 -0.55
C ILE A 105 7.92 -14.01 0.96
N ALA A 106 9.10 -13.89 1.57
CA ALA A 106 9.21 -13.64 3.01
C ALA A 106 8.58 -12.29 3.41
N LYS A 107 8.82 -11.24 2.64
CA LYS A 107 8.20 -9.93 2.85
C LYS A 107 6.69 -9.98 2.67
N THR A 108 6.20 -10.70 1.66
CA THR A 108 4.76 -10.89 1.45
C THR A 108 4.10 -11.56 2.65
N ARG A 109 4.70 -12.64 3.17
CA ARG A 109 4.20 -13.31 4.38
C ARG A 109 4.19 -12.38 5.59
N ALA A 110 5.26 -11.65 5.82
CA ALA A 110 5.33 -10.68 6.92
C ALA A 110 4.25 -9.60 6.81
N ALA A 111 4.01 -9.08 5.60
CA ALA A 111 2.97 -8.11 5.36
C ALA A 111 1.56 -8.69 5.56
N LEU A 112 1.30 -9.94 5.17
CA LEU A 112 0.03 -10.62 5.44
C LEU A 112 -0.25 -10.77 6.94
N TYR A 113 0.75 -11.17 7.74
CA TYR A 113 0.63 -11.21 9.20
C TYR A 113 0.33 -9.81 9.76
N TYR A 114 1.06 -8.81 9.31
CA TYR A 114 0.81 -7.43 9.72
C TYR A 114 -0.62 -6.97 9.38
N TYR A 115 -1.13 -7.28 8.18
CA TYR A 115 -2.48 -6.90 7.77
C TYR A 115 -3.55 -7.63 8.61
N LYS A 116 -3.33 -8.91 8.89
CA LYS A 116 -4.20 -9.68 9.77
C LYS A 116 -4.35 -9.01 11.15
N ASP A 117 -3.23 -8.67 11.76
CA ASP A 117 -3.23 -8.20 13.15
C ASP A 117 -3.60 -6.71 13.26
N ASN A 118 -3.22 -5.89 12.28
CA ASN A 118 -3.34 -4.43 12.38
C ASN A 118 -4.44 -3.83 11.51
N ILE A 119 -4.98 -4.54 10.56
CA ILE A 119 -6.02 -4.04 9.65
C ILE A 119 -7.33 -4.76 9.91
N THR A 120 -7.38 -6.08 9.68
CA THR A 120 -8.61 -6.84 9.87
C THR A 120 -8.98 -7.00 11.34
N GLY A 121 -8.01 -7.23 12.20
CA GLY A 121 -8.22 -7.32 13.65
C GLY A 121 -8.76 -6.04 14.29
N ASN A 122 -8.49 -4.88 13.69
CA ASN A 122 -8.94 -3.58 14.18
C ASN A 122 -10.15 -3.02 13.43
N ASN A 123 -10.77 -3.78 12.54
CA ASN A 123 -11.93 -3.35 11.74
C ASN A 123 -11.69 -2.06 10.94
N PHE A 124 -10.47 -1.83 10.49
CA PHE A 124 -10.14 -0.63 9.71
C PHE A 124 -10.74 -0.64 8.31
N VAL A 125 -11.04 -1.82 7.76
CA VAL A 125 -11.71 -2.01 6.47
C VAL A 125 -13.01 -2.77 6.65
N ASN A 126 -13.99 -2.48 5.80
CA ASN A 126 -15.25 -3.22 5.74
C ASN A 126 -15.14 -4.51 4.94
N ALA A 127 -14.24 -4.52 3.93
CA ALA A 127 -13.93 -5.69 3.13
C ALA A 127 -12.47 -5.64 2.67
N LEU A 128 -11.78 -6.78 2.75
CA LEU A 128 -10.41 -6.93 2.26
C LEU A 128 -10.35 -8.16 1.36
N TYR A 129 -10.02 -7.92 0.11
CA TYR A 129 -9.88 -8.94 -0.90
C TYR A 129 -8.41 -9.18 -1.21
N TYR A 130 -8.10 -10.41 -1.56
CA TYR A 130 -6.80 -10.83 -2.04
C TYR A 130 -6.95 -11.41 -3.45
N ILE A 131 -6.08 -10.98 -4.35
CA ILE A 131 -5.97 -11.58 -5.68
C ILE A 131 -4.53 -12.01 -5.92
N GLY A 132 -4.34 -13.20 -6.40
CA GLY A 132 -3.03 -13.77 -6.70
C GLY A 132 -3.17 -14.93 -7.67
N ASP A 133 -2.05 -15.44 -8.12
CA ASP A 133 -1.98 -16.58 -9.02
C ASP A 133 -0.89 -17.54 -8.52
N ASP A 134 -1.13 -18.84 -8.66
CA ASP A 134 -0.15 -19.91 -8.41
C ASP A 134 0.76 -20.15 -9.64
N TYR A 135 0.68 -19.29 -10.64
CA TYR A 135 1.40 -19.45 -11.90
C TYR A 135 2.92 -19.53 -11.68
N ILE A 136 3.46 -20.70 -12.02
CA ILE A 136 4.90 -20.99 -12.03
C ILE A 136 5.37 -20.99 -13.49
N GLY A 137 5.33 -19.82 -14.12
CA GLY A 137 5.80 -19.64 -15.51
C GLY A 137 7.24 -19.15 -15.60
N GLU A 138 7.60 -18.64 -16.77
CA GLU A 138 8.91 -18.03 -17.00
C GLU A 138 9.14 -16.87 -16.02
N ALA A 139 10.38 -16.77 -15.52
CA ALA A 139 10.74 -15.69 -14.63
C ALA A 139 11.01 -14.41 -15.45
N TYR A 140 10.40 -13.31 -15.04
CA TYR A 140 10.65 -12.00 -15.62
C TYR A 140 12.02 -11.45 -15.23
N PRO A 141 12.63 -10.61 -16.09
CA PRO A 141 13.87 -9.92 -15.74
C PRO A 141 13.72 -9.16 -14.41
N ASN A 142 14.75 -9.26 -13.58
CA ASN A 142 14.77 -8.55 -12.30
C ASN A 142 15.19 -7.10 -12.55
N ASP A 143 14.22 -6.22 -12.78
CA ASP A 143 14.44 -4.79 -12.97
C ASP A 143 13.91 -3.99 -11.77
N PRO A 144 14.79 -3.44 -10.93
CA PRO A 144 14.40 -2.65 -9.77
C PRO A 144 13.87 -1.24 -10.09
N GLY A 145 13.68 -0.93 -11.38
CA GLY A 145 13.21 0.39 -11.81
C GLY A 145 14.34 1.42 -11.85
N ASN A 146 15.26 1.27 -12.79
CA ASN A 146 16.33 2.24 -12.98
C ASN A 146 15.84 3.55 -13.61
N ARG A 147 16.33 4.68 -13.10
CA ARG A 147 16.18 5.97 -13.77
C ARG A 147 16.80 5.86 -15.16
N GLY A 148 16.00 6.08 -16.18
CA GLY A 148 16.51 6.37 -17.52
C GLY A 148 16.32 5.31 -18.60
N GLN A 149 15.66 4.19 -18.36
CA GLN A 149 15.20 3.36 -19.47
C GLN A 149 13.98 4.04 -20.13
N LYS A 150 14.26 4.88 -21.12
CA LYS A 150 13.26 5.27 -22.11
C LYS A 150 12.86 4.00 -22.86
N LYS A 151 11.60 3.61 -22.72
CA LYS A 151 10.99 2.67 -23.67
C LYS A 151 10.88 3.30 -25.04
#